data_11f9d393dc6f906a9e8aa3f59968b2a5
#
_entry.id   11f9d393dc6f906a9e8aa3f59968b2a5
#
_cell.length_a   1.000
_cell.length_b   1.000
_cell.length_c   1.000
_cell.angle_alpha   90.00
_cell.angle_beta   90.00
_cell.angle_gamma   90.00
#
_symmetry.space_group_name_H-M   'P 1'
#
loop_
_entity.id
_entity.type
_entity.pdbx_description
1 polymer ?
#
loop_
_entity_poly.entity_id
_entity_poly.type
_entity_poly.pdbx_seq_one_letter_code
_entity_poly.pdbx_strand_id
1 'polypeptide(L)'
;MDPFVADGAAEIASRSERELEALVAVSSPSGDVDGAEEAIALCAAFLPPQASIERIPCSTPGSAPDMLARIKGRGSGRLLLLGHVDTVIGHSSHAPLRRDGERLYGPGTVDMKGGDVLALGVARAFATRLDAFDEVSVLLVTDEEWRVEPFRHVERFTSYDACLCFEGGQLAADGDEGVVVQRKAAGTMRVAATGRAAHSGSAPDQGRNALLALAATAIEIAKLHDPAGAEHLSVVPTVVRSGDAFNVVPAEGELLFDMRADVSESFQAVCAAVPAELDGVGLDVALRRVWPGMDSREATTGLLERASGRLGRPIAGVSRGGASDASHFAPSIPLTVDGLGPRGGAAHNPGEFVLAPSFRQRAEVALALAAEVLGI
;
A
#
# COMPACT_ATOMS: atom_id res chain seq x y z
N MET A 1 14.08 27.67 4.35
CA MET A 1 12.75 27.04 4.13
C MET A 1 11.82 28.07 3.48
N ASP A 2 11.12 27.64 2.45
CA ASP A 2 10.12 28.45 1.72
C ASP A 2 8.94 28.81 2.66
N PRO A 3 8.45 30.07 2.67
CA PRO A 3 7.34 30.47 3.54
C PRO A 3 6.04 29.69 3.31
N PHE A 4 5.68 29.34 2.07
CA PHE A 4 4.50 28.54 1.77
C PHE A 4 4.58 27.16 2.42
N VAL A 5 5.77 26.54 2.36
CA VAL A 5 6.03 25.24 3.00
C VAL A 5 5.95 25.35 4.52
N ALA A 6 6.59 26.39 5.10
CA ALA A 6 6.63 26.56 6.55
C ALA A 6 5.25 26.83 7.16
N ASP A 7 4.48 27.75 6.56
CA ASP A 7 3.15 28.13 7.04
C ASP A 7 2.13 27.00 6.83
N GLY A 8 2.16 26.37 5.64
CA GLY A 8 1.29 25.24 5.33
C GLY A 8 1.53 24.05 6.27
N ALA A 9 2.81 23.71 6.52
CA ALA A 9 3.14 22.61 7.43
C ALA A 9 2.76 22.92 8.89
N ALA A 10 2.87 24.15 9.33
CA ALA A 10 2.41 24.56 10.66
C ALA A 10 0.89 24.45 10.81
N GLU A 11 0.12 24.84 9.78
CA GLU A 11 -1.34 24.70 9.74
C GLU A 11 -1.74 23.23 9.77
N ILE A 12 -1.15 22.39 8.92
CA ILE A 12 -1.39 20.94 8.87
C ILE A 12 -1.11 20.32 10.24
N ALA A 13 0.07 20.57 10.81
CA ALA A 13 0.45 20.01 12.11
C ALA A 13 -0.50 20.41 13.24
N SER A 14 -1.04 21.63 13.21
CA SER A 14 -1.96 22.14 14.23
C SER A 14 -3.30 21.38 14.28
N ARG A 15 -3.67 20.72 13.17
CA ARG A 15 -4.92 19.95 13.03
C ARG A 15 -4.72 18.46 13.10
N SER A 16 -3.51 17.97 12.81
CA SER A 16 -3.25 16.54 12.54
C SER A 16 -3.71 15.61 13.64
N GLU A 17 -3.46 15.92 14.91
CA GLU A 17 -3.84 15.04 16.01
C GLU A 17 -5.37 14.91 16.12
N ARG A 18 -6.11 16.00 16.02
CA ARG A 18 -7.59 16.00 16.09
C ARG A 18 -8.21 15.30 14.87
N GLU A 19 -7.68 15.52 13.67
CA GLU A 19 -8.17 14.88 12.45
C GLU A 19 -7.85 13.38 12.48
N LEU A 20 -6.67 12.99 12.95
CA LEU A 20 -6.30 11.60 13.17
C LEU A 20 -7.19 10.92 14.22
N GLU A 21 -7.47 11.59 15.36
CA GLU A 21 -8.36 11.07 16.39
C GLU A 21 -9.74 10.75 15.83
N ALA A 22 -10.29 11.64 15.00
CA ALA A 22 -11.59 11.42 14.37
C ALA A 22 -11.56 10.23 13.41
N LEU A 23 -10.50 10.08 12.59
CA LEU A 23 -10.37 8.94 11.67
C LEU A 23 -10.11 7.61 12.40
N VAL A 24 -9.29 7.62 13.44
CA VAL A 24 -9.02 6.42 14.25
C VAL A 24 -10.25 6.01 15.07
N ALA A 25 -11.15 6.92 15.41
CA ALA A 25 -12.41 6.57 16.08
C ALA A 25 -13.29 5.64 15.22
N VAL A 26 -13.15 5.70 13.89
CA VAL A 26 -13.85 4.83 12.95
C VAL A 26 -13.08 3.53 12.77
N SER A 27 -13.73 2.39 13.00
CA SER A 27 -13.20 1.07 12.66
C SER A 27 -13.54 0.76 11.20
N SER A 28 -12.53 0.67 10.35
CA SER A 28 -12.67 0.44 8.90
C SER A 28 -11.78 -0.71 8.41
N PRO A 29 -11.99 -1.95 8.91
CA PRO A 29 -11.23 -3.08 8.37
C PRO A 29 -11.57 -3.31 6.89
N SER A 30 -10.59 -3.75 6.11
CA SER A 30 -10.79 -4.07 4.68
C SER A 30 -12.01 -4.96 4.47
N GLY A 31 -12.86 -4.57 3.51
CA GLY A 31 -14.12 -5.26 3.20
C GLY A 31 -15.31 -4.82 4.06
N ASP A 32 -15.13 -4.01 5.10
CA ASP A 32 -16.23 -3.40 5.86
C ASP A 32 -16.74 -2.14 5.16
N VAL A 33 -17.92 -2.24 4.57
CA VAL A 33 -18.51 -1.15 3.78
C VAL A 33 -18.90 0.04 4.66
N ASP A 34 -19.50 -0.21 5.80
CA ASP A 34 -20.03 0.86 6.67
C ASP A 34 -18.90 1.67 7.29
N GLY A 35 -17.86 1.03 7.80
CA GLY A 35 -16.69 1.72 8.35
C GLY A 35 -15.90 2.48 7.28
N ALA A 36 -15.75 1.91 6.08
CA ALA A 36 -15.12 2.61 4.97
C ALA A 36 -15.92 3.85 4.53
N GLU A 37 -17.25 3.77 4.45
CA GLU A 37 -18.13 4.91 4.15
C GLU A 37 -18.02 6.01 5.21
N GLU A 38 -17.98 5.65 6.49
CA GLU A 38 -17.82 6.61 7.58
C GLU A 38 -16.44 7.29 7.53
N ALA A 39 -15.36 6.54 7.29
CA ALA A 39 -14.01 7.08 7.14
C ALA A 39 -13.92 8.04 5.94
N ILE A 40 -14.48 7.66 4.79
CA ILE A 40 -14.54 8.52 3.59
C ILE A 40 -15.35 9.80 3.86
N ALA A 41 -16.48 9.70 4.58
CA ALA A 41 -17.27 10.88 4.93
C ALA A 41 -16.50 11.88 5.80
N LEU A 42 -15.69 11.40 6.74
CA LEU A 42 -14.78 12.25 7.53
C LEU A 42 -13.69 12.88 6.68
N CYS A 43 -13.03 12.09 5.81
CA CYS A 43 -12.03 12.62 4.88
C CYS A 43 -12.63 13.71 3.97
N ALA A 44 -13.83 13.50 3.46
CA ALA A 44 -14.55 14.49 2.67
C ALA A 44 -14.82 15.79 3.45
N ALA A 45 -15.18 15.69 4.73
CA ALA A 45 -15.40 16.85 5.60
C ALA A 45 -14.11 17.63 5.91
N PHE A 46 -12.94 17.01 5.78
CA PHE A 46 -11.65 17.68 5.96
C PHE A 46 -11.14 18.40 4.71
N LEU A 47 -11.76 18.15 3.56
CA LEU A 47 -11.38 18.83 2.30
C LEU A 47 -11.80 20.31 2.29
N PRO A 48 -11.11 21.14 1.49
CA PRO A 48 -11.50 22.52 1.31
C PRO A 48 -12.79 22.63 0.48
N PRO A 49 -13.59 23.70 0.63
CA PRO A 49 -14.88 23.86 -0.08
C PRO A 49 -14.73 23.96 -1.60
N GLN A 50 -13.51 24.18 -2.12
CA GLN A 50 -13.20 24.17 -3.54
C GLN A 50 -13.14 22.76 -4.15
N ALA A 51 -13.05 21.72 -3.32
CA ALA A 51 -12.98 20.36 -3.79
C ALA A 51 -14.32 19.85 -4.30
N SER A 52 -14.34 19.31 -5.51
CA SER A 52 -15.44 18.50 -6.01
C SER A 52 -15.17 17.03 -5.68
N ILE A 53 -16.16 16.32 -5.14
CA ILE A 53 -16.01 14.94 -4.69
C ILE A 53 -16.84 14.03 -5.60
N GLU A 54 -16.20 12.97 -6.10
CA GLU A 54 -16.81 11.89 -6.87
C GLU A 54 -16.59 10.57 -6.09
N ARG A 55 -17.65 9.77 -5.97
CA ARG A 55 -17.55 8.40 -5.46
C ARG A 55 -17.41 7.47 -6.66
N ILE A 56 -16.27 6.82 -6.78
CA ILE A 56 -15.95 5.95 -7.92
C ILE A 56 -15.96 4.48 -7.48
N PRO A 57 -16.37 3.54 -8.36
CA PRO A 57 -16.39 2.12 -8.00
C PRO A 57 -15.01 1.65 -7.55
N CYS A 58 -14.95 0.99 -6.38
CA CYS A 58 -13.75 0.35 -5.86
C CYS A 58 -13.23 -0.74 -6.81
N SER A 59 -11.95 -1.07 -6.74
CA SER A 59 -11.35 -2.15 -7.53
C SER A 59 -11.93 -3.50 -7.13
N THR A 60 -12.15 -3.74 -5.85
CA THR A 60 -12.79 -4.96 -5.32
C THR A 60 -14.32 -4.83 -5.38
N PRO A 61 -15.01 -5.72 -6.12
CA PRO A 61 -16.47 -5.73 -6.17
C PRO A 61 -17.11 -5.92 -4.78
N GLY A 62 -18.08 -5.09 -4.45
CA GLY A 62 -18.80 -5.17 -3.18
C GLY A 62 -18.17 -4.37 -2.03
N SER A 63 -16.99 -3.82 -2.21
CA SER A 63 -16.41 -2.84 -1.29
C SER A 63 -17.08 -1.47 -1.42
N ALA A 64 -16.91 -0.61 -0.42
CA ALA A 64 -17.37 0.78 -0.50
C ALA A 64 -16.72 1.50 -1.69
N PRO A 65 -17.42 2.42 -2.37
CA PRO A 65 -16.82 3.23 -3.42
C PRO A 65 -15.66 4.07 -2.90
N ASP A 66 -14.60 4.19 -3.70
CA ASP A 66 -13.46 5.05 -3.42
C ASP A 66 -13.83 6.54 -3.53
N MET A 67 -13.06 7.41 -2.90
CA MET A 67 -13.23 8.86 -3.00
C MET A 67 -12.19 9.45 -3.95
N LEU A 68 -12.67 10.15 -4.96
CA LEU A 68 -11.87 11.01 -5.81
C LEU A 68 -12.30 12.46 -5.62
N ALA A 69 -11.47 13.24 -4.93
CA ALA A 69 -11.67 14.67 -4.76
C ALA A 69 -10.77 15.45 -5.73
N ARG A 70 -11.30 16.49 -6.38
CA ARG A 70 -10.54 17.33 -7.32
C ARG A 70 -10.65 18.78 -6.94
N ILE A 71 -9.52 19.46 -6.90
CA ILE A 71 -9.42 20.92 -6.76
C ILE A 71 -8.90 21.44 -8.10
N LYS A 72 -9.74 22.18 -8.82
CA LYS A 72 -9.39 22.80 -10.09
C LYS A 72 -8.75 24.14 -9.86
N GLY A 73 -7.60 24.33 -10.51
CA GLY A 73 -6.89 25.59 -10.58
C GLY A 73 -7.04 26.28 -11.93
N ARG A 74 -6.16 27.24 -12.18
CA ARG A 74 -6.10 28.05 -13.42
C ARG A 74 -4.67 28.10 -14.01
N GLY A 75 -3.73 27.44 -13.37
CA GLY A 75 -2.35 27.32 -13.82
C GLY A 75 -2.10 26.06 -14.64
N SER A 76 -0.92 25.53 -14.54
CA SER A 76 -0.49 24.28 -15.18
C SER A 76 -0.01 23.28 -14.13
N GLY A 77 0.09 22.01 -14.53
CA GLY A 77 0.53 20.93 -13.67
C GLY A 77 -0.62 20.27 -12.93
N ARG A 78 -0.52 18.94 -12.87
CA ARG A 78 -1.51 18.05 -12.22
C ARG A 78 -0.83 17.15 -11.22
N LEU A 79 -1.37 17.11 -10.00
CA LEU A 79 -0.83 16.36 -8.89
C LEU A 79 -1.86 15.39 -8.34
N LEU A 80 -1.47 14.12 -8.21
CA LEU A 80 -2.24 13.10 -7.50
C LEU A 80 -1.68 12.92 -6.08
N LEU A 81 -2.55 13.01 -5.08
CA LEU A 81 -2.32 12.64 -3.69
C LEU A 81 -3.06 11.33 -3.43
N LEU A 82 -2.36 10.30 -2.98
CA LEU A 82 -2.86 8.93 -2.88
C LEU A 82 -2.83 8.42 -1.44
N GLY A 83 -3.92 7.78 -1.01
CA GLY A 83 -4.04 7.12 0.27
C GLY A 83 -5.11 6.04 0.30
N HIS A 84 -5.27 5.38 1.46
CA HIS A 84 -6.33 4.42 1.71
C HIS A 84 -6.90 4.55 3.13
N VAL A 85 -8.20 4.24 3.29
CA VAL A 85 -8.91 4.37 4.56
C VAL A 85 -9.14 3.04 5.27
N ASP A 86 -8.93 1.92 4.58
CA ASP A 86 -9.08 0.59 5.17
C ASP A 86 -7.85 0.21 6.03
N THR A 87 -8.05 -0.76 6.92
CA THR A 87 -7.01 -1.26 7.83
C THR A 87 -7.10 -2.77 7.97
N VAL A 88 -6.04 -3.43 8.41
CA VAL A 88 -6.06 -4.87 8.70
C VAL A 88 -6.66 -5.22 10.07
N ILE A 89 -6.85 -4.22 10.95
CA ILE A 89 -7.32 -4.45 12.32
C ILE A 89 -8.84 -4.57 12.34
N GLY A 90 -9.34 -5.75 12.68
CA GLY A 90 -10.78 -6.01 12.79
C GLY A 90 -11.44 -5.31 13.98
N HIS A 91 -12.76 -5.14 13.91
CA HIS A 91 -13.59 -4.43 14.91
C HIS A 91 -13.33 -4.88 16.36
N SER A 92 -13.14 -6.18 16.60
CA SER A 92 -12.92 -6.73 17.96
C SER A 92 -11.59 -6.30 18.59
N SER A 93 -10.63 -5.87 17.76
CA SER A 93 -9.30 -5.41 18.20
C SER A 93 -9.11 -3.91 18.01
N HIS A 94 -10.15 -3.22 17.54
CA HIS A 94 -10.13 -1.78 17.34
C HIS A 94 -10.09 -1.05 18.68
N ALA A 95 -9.28 0.01 18.75
CA ALA A 95 -9.13 0.84 19.94
C ALA A 95 -9.10 2.33 19.55
N PRO A 96 -9.64 3.23 20.39
CA PRO A 96 -9.55 4.67 20.15
C PRO A 96 -8.10 5.15 20.22
N LEU A 97 -7.83 6.33 19.64
CA LEU A 97 -6.52 6.96 19.69
C LEU A 97 -6.08 7.17 21.14
N ARG A 98 -4.86 6.76 21.47
CA ARG A 98 -4.27 6.95 22.79
C ARG A 98 -2.91 7.63 22.66
N ARG A 99 -2.74 8.71 23.39
CA ARG A 99 -1.45 9.42 23.45
C ARG A 99 -0.60 8.90 24.61
N ASP A 100 0.71 8.70 24.33
CA ASP A 100 1.72 8.40 25.34
C ASP A 100 3.03 9.11 24.93
N GLY A 101 3.33 10.20 25.60
CA GLY A 101 4.41 11.09 25.24
C GLY A 101 4.25 11.66 23.82
N GLU A 102 5.23 11.36 22.96
CA GLU A 102 5.22 11.77 21.55
C GLU A 102 4.51 10.75 20.64
N ARG A 103 4.08 9.60 21.17
CA ARG A 103 3.43 8.56 20.39
C ARG A 103 1.91 8.66 20.47
N LEU A 104 1.27 8.53 19.32
CA LEU A 104 -0.16 8.40 19.16
C LEU A 104 -0.44 6.97 18.68
N TYR A 105 -1.04 6.15 19.54
CA TYR A 105 -1.36 4.75 19.29
C TYR A 105 -2.78 4.59 18.78
N GLY A 106 -2.98 3.76 17.80
CA GLY A 106 -4.30 3.38 17.30
C GLY A 106 -4.22 2.71 15.93
N PRO A 107 -5.24 1.92 15.55
CA PRO A 107 -5.31 1.24 14.25
C PRO A 107 -5.29 2.23 13.08
N GLY A 108 -4.45 1.97 12.09
CA GLY A 108 -4.32 2.83 10.92
C GLY A 108 -3.55 4.13 11.18
N THR A 109 -2.96 4.34 12.36
CA THR A 109 -2.24 5.59 12.64
C THR A 109 -1.07 5.81 11.70
N VAL A 110 -0.29 4.76 11.39
CA VAL A 110 0.82 4.81 10.43
C VAL A 110 0.43 4.24 9.07
N ASP A 111 -0.58 3.36 9.02
CA ASP A 111 -1.00 2.62 7.83
C ASP A 111 -2.53 2.67 7.66
N MET A 112 -3.14 3.69 6.90
CA MET A 112 -2.39 4.92 6.64
C MET A 112 -3.21 6.19 6.94
N LYS A 113 -4.17 6.15 7.93
CA LYS A 113 -5.03 7.30 8.29
C LYS A 113 -4.24 8.56 8.65
N GLY A 114 -3.05 8.39 9.28
CA GLY A 114 -2.13 9.50 9.51
C GLY A 114 -1.59 10.11 8.23
N GLY A 115 -1.38 9.30 7.21
CA GLY A 115 -1.04 9.73 5.85
C GLY A 115 -2.18 10.46 5.18
N ASP A 116 -3.42 9.96 5.30
CA ASP A 116 -4.61 10.63 4.76
C ASP A 116 -4.77 12.04 5.33
N VAL A 117 -4.55 12.23 6.64
CA VAL A 117 -4.56 13.55 7.27
C VAL A 117 -3.55 14.49 6.60
N LEU A 118 -2.34 14.01 6.30
CA LEU A 118 -1.34 14.79 5.58
C LEU A 118 -1.74 15.10 4.14
N ALA A 119 -2.26 14.11 3.40
CA ALA A 119 -2.72 14.28 2.01
C ALA A 119 -3.82 15.36 1.93
N LEU A 120 -4.82 15.26 2.80
CA LEU A 120 -5.92 16.24 2.89
C LEU A 120 -5.41 17.63 3.30
N GLY A 121 -4.42 17.68 4.20
CA GLY A 121 -3.75 18.91 4.59
C GLY A 121 -3.00 19.60 3.44
N VAL A 122 -2.27 18.82 2.64
CA VAL A 122 -1.59 19.30 1.42
C VAL A 122 -2.62 19.84 0.43
N ALA A 123 -3.73 19.10 0.19
CA ALA A 123 -4.81 19.57 -0.67
C ALA A 123 -5.41 20.92 -0.20
N ARG A 124 -5.61 21.10 1.11
CA ARG A 124 -6.07 22.39 1.69
C ARG A 124 -5.06 23.52 1.45
N ALA A 125 -3.77 23.26 1.64
CA ALA A 125 -2.74 24.27 1.41
C ALA A 125 -2.75 24.78 -0.04
N PHE A 126 -2.84 23.86 -1.02
CA PHE A 126 -2.93 24.21 -2.43
C PHE A 126 -4.25 24.89 -2.83
N ALA A 127 -5.36 24.65 -2.14
CA ALA A 127 -6.63 25.35 -2.37
C ALA A 127 -6.53 26.87 -2.16
N THR A 128 -5.48 27.35 -1.51
CA THR A 128 -5.17 28.80 -1.38
C THR A 128 -4.38 29.36 -2.56
N ARG A 129 -3.96 28.54 -3.53
CA ARG A 129 -3.06 28.87 -4.65
C ARG A 129 -3.62 28.42 -6.01
N LEU A 130 -4.91 28.62 -6.25
CA LEU A 130 -5.60 28.16 -7.46
C LEU A 130 -5.00 28.65 -8.79
N ASP A 131 -4.22 29.70 -8.79
CA ASP A 131 -3.54 30.20 -10.00
C ASP A 131 -2.27 29.40 -10.35
N ALA A 132 -1.79 28.52 -9.48
CA ALA A 132 -0.49 27.86 -9.62
C ALA A 132 -0.54 26.51 -10.35
N PHE A 133 -1.69 25.83 -10.40
CA PHE A 133 -1.83 24.49 -10.97
C PHE A 133 -3.10 24.34 -11.81
N ASP A 134 -3.21 23.28 -12.63
CA ASP A 134 -4.44 22.88 -13.32
C ASP A 134 -5.33 22.06 -12.39
N GLU A 135 -4.78 21.00 -11.75
CA GLU A 135 -5.57 20.13 -10.87
C GLU A 135 -4.71 19.53 -9.74
N VAL A 136 -5.23 19.55 -8.53
CA VAL A 136 -4.77 18.72 -7.42
C VAL A 136 -5.91 17.75 -7.07
N SER A 137 -5.63 16.45 -7.21
CA SER A 137 -6.59 15.39 -6.89
C SER A 137 -6.14 14.58 -5.68
N VAL A 138 -7.12 14.16 -4.87
CA VAL A 138 -6.94 13.21 -3.78
C VAL A 138 -7.73 11.95 -4.12
N LEU A 139 -7.05 10.82 -4.22
CA LEU A 139 -7.65 9.50 -4.35
C LEU A 139 -7.46 8.76 -3.03
N LEU A 140 -8.57 8.43 -2.34
CA LEU A 140 -8.58 7.54 -1.18
C LEU A 140 -9.31 6.26 -1.54
N VAL A 141 -8.61 5.14 -1.48
CA VAL A 141 -9.17 3.81 -1.76
C VAL A 141 -9.65 3.13 -0.49
N THR A 142 -10.51 2.13 -0.64
CA THR A 142 -11.21 1.46 0.46
C THR A 142 -10.85 -0.03 0.58
N ASP A 143 -9.86 -0.49 -0.19
CA ASP A 143 -9.54 -1.92 -0.34
C ASP A 143 -8.03 -2.23 -0.45
N GLU A 144 -7.13 -1.31 -0.13
CA GLU A 144 -5.69 -1.48 -0.36
C GLU A 144 -5.17 -2.76 0.30
N GLU A 145 -5.46 -2.96 1.55
CA GLU A 145 -4.89 -3.99 2.42
C GLU A 145 -5.22 -5.43 1.97
N TRP A 146 -6.44 -5.65 1.47
CA TRP A 146 -6.91 -7.00 1.11
C TRP A 146 -7.29 -7.17 -0.36
N ARG A 147 -6.97 -6.19 -1.21
CA ARG A 147 -7.29 -6.27 -2.64
C ARG A 147 -6.62 -7.48 -3.29
N VAL A 148 -7.43 -8.26 -3.99
CA VAL A 148 -6.99 -9.38 -4.84
C VAL A 148 -7.27 -9.11 -6.31
N GLU A 149 -8.10 -8.12 -6.61
CA GLU A 149 -8.49 -7.71 -7.96
C GLU A 149 -7.45 -6.74 -8.53
N PRO A 150 -7.33 -6.64 -9.87
CA PRO A 150 -6.50 -5.63 -10.51
C PRO A 150 -6.93 -4.21 -10.14
N PHE A 151 -5.97 -3.34 -9.85
CA PHE A 151 -6.22 -1.93 -9.57
C PHE A 151 -6.74 -1.20 -10.82
N ARG A 152 -7.88 -0.48 -10.71
CA ARG A 152 -8.64 0.01 -11.86
C ARG A 152 -8.51 1.51 -12.14
N HIS A 153 -7.76 2.26 -11.32
CA HIS A 153 -7.81 3.73 -11.41
C HIS A 153 -6.69 4.36 -12.23
N VAL A 154 -5.65 3.62 -12.61
CA VAL A 154 -4.44 4.15 -13.28
C VAL A 154 -4.77 5.00 -14.50
N GLU A 155 -5.66 4.52 -15.38
CA GLU A 155 -6.02 5.18 -16.64
C GLU A 155 -6.61 6.60 -16.43
N ARG A 156 -7.18 6.89 -15.26
CA ARG A 156 -7.75 8.21 -14.93
C ARG A 156 -6.68 9.28 -14.72
N PHE A 157 -5.43 8.87 -14.46
CA PHE A 157 -4.36 9.74 -14.01
C PHE A 157 -3.12 9.74 -14.92
N THR A 158 -3.19 9.13 -16.09
CA THR A 158 -2.05 9.05 -17.03
C THR A 158 -1.55 10.42 -17.53
N SER A 159 -2.35 11.48 -17.35
CA SER A 159 -1.98 12.87 -17.69
C SER A 159 -1.48 13.69 -16.50
N TYR A 160 -1.24 13.05 -15.34
CA TYR A 160 -0.71 13.73 -14.16
C TYR A 160 0.81 13.78 -14.18
N ASP A 161 1.37 14.86 -13.66
CA ASP A 161 2.81 15.08 -13.65
C ASP A 161 3.50 14.32 -12.51
N ALA A 162 2.81 14.14 -11.37
CA ALA A 162 3.32 13.38 -10.24
C ALA A 162 2.23 12.69 -9.44
N CYS A 163 2.62 11.59 -8.77
CA CYS A 163 1.85 10.89 -7.74
C CYS A 163 2.61 10.93 -6.41
N LEU A 164 1.99 11.48 -5.39
CA LEU A 164 2.49 11.51 -4.03
C LEU A 164 1.63 10.62 -3.14
N CYS A 165 2.19 9.49 -2.68
CA CYS A 165 1.51 8.51 -1.84
C CYS A 165 1.91 8.68 -0.38
N PHE A 166 0.93 8.59 0.52
CA PHE A 166 1.11 8.97 1.92
C PHE A 166 1.21 7.77 2.87
N GLU A 167 1.77 6.65 2.41
CA GLU A 167 2.19 5.55 3.27
C GLU A 167 3.13 6.00 4.39
N GLY A 168 3.24 5.20 5.45
CA GLY A 168 4.05 5.55 6.62
C GLY A 168 5.46 6.02 6.25
N GLY A 169 5.88 7.15 6.83
CA GLY A 169 7.17 7.79 6.58
C GLY A 169 8.34 7.11 7.29
N GLN A 170 9.55 7.42 6.86
CA GLN A 170 10.79 6.95 7.49
C GLN A 170 11.93 7.96 7.38
N LEU A 171 12.99 7.73 8.14
CA LEU A 171 14.28 8.38 7.91
C LEU A 171 15.15 7.51 7.00
N ALA A 172 16.04 8.13 6.26
CA ALA A 172 17.15 7.46 5.60
C ALA A 172 18.21 6.98 6.61
N ALA A 173 19.16 6.18 6.16
CA ALA A 173 20.16 5.58 7.04
C ALA A 173 21.08 6.61 7.71
N ASP A 174 21.28 7.76 7.09
CA ASP A 174 22.04 8.91 7.60
C ASP A 174 21.23 9.84 8.53
N GLY A 175 19.94 9.56 8.71
CA GLY A 175 19.03 10.34 9.55
C GLY A 175 18.27 11.45 8.82
N ASP A 176 18.49 11.63 7.52
CA ASP A 176 17.75 12.56 6.69
C ASP A 176 16.29 12.12 6.47
N GLU A 177 15.44 13.04 6.01
CA GLU A 177 14.06 12.71 5.63
C GLU A 177 14.05 11.75 4.44
N GLY A 178 13.60 10.51 4.67
CA GLY A 178 13.47 9.48 3.64
C GLY A 178 12.10 9.53 2.94
N VAL A 179 12.10 9.47 1.61
CA VAL A 179 10.90 9.24 0.80
C VAL A 179 11.10 8.00 -0.06
N VAL A 180 10.06 7.20 -0.21
CA VAL A 180 10.17 5.92 -0.92
C VAL A 180 10.07 6.16 -2.42
N VAL A 181 11.12 5.79 -3.14
CA VAL A 181 11.24 5.91 -4.61
C VAL A 181 11.44 4.54 -5.28
N GLN A 182 11.55 3.49 -4.47
CA GLN A 182 11.63 2.11 -4.94
C GLN A 182 10.86 1.17 -4.01
N ARG A 183 10.02 0.31 -4.59
CA ARG A 183 9.32 -0.77 -3.91
C ARG A 183 9.45 -2.08 -4.69
N LYS A 184 9.51 -3.21 -3.99
CA LYS A 184 9.43 -4.51 -4.63
C LYS A 184 8.01 -4.79 -5.12
N ALA A 185 7.92 -5.50 -6.23
CA ALA A 185 6.69 -6.18 -6.62
C ALA A 185 6.29 -7.22 -5.56
N ALA A 186 5.00 -7.43 -5.41
CA ALA A 186 4.45 -8.43 -4.51
C ALA A 186 3.46 -9.34 -5.25
N GLY A 187 3.45 -10.62 -4.91
CA GLY A 187 2.50 -11.58 -5.47
C GLY A 187 2.24 -12.74 -4.53
N THR A 188 1.04 -13.31 -4.62
CA THR A 188 0.69 -14.55 -3.93
C THR A 188 0.42 -15.63 -4.97
N MET A 189 1.23 -16.69 -4.97
CA MET A 189 0.94 -17.89 -5.77
C MET A 189 0.15 -18.87 -4.92
N ARG A 190 -0.96 -19.35 -5.49
CA ARG A 190 -1.77 -20.43 -4.94
C ARG A 190 -1.57 -21.71 -5.76
N VAL A 191 -1.27 -22.81 -5.11
CA VAL A 191 -1.24 -24.14 -5.72
C VAL A 191 -2.37 -24.95 -5.10
N ALA A 192 -3.36 -25.39 -5.89
CA ALA A 192 -4.42 -26.29 -5.48
C ALA A 192 -4.07 -27.72 -5.92
N ALA A 193 -4.18 -28.68 -5.01
CA ALA A 193 -3.91 -30.09 -5.28
C ALA A 193 -5.22 -30.90 -5.33
N THR A 194 -5.36 -31.74 -6.35
CA THR A 194 -6.48 -32.66 -6.52
C THR A 194 -5.97 -34.07 -6.73
N GLY A 195 -6.14 -34.92 -5.72
CA GLY A 195 -5.74 -36.32 -5.70
C GLY A 195 -6.93 -37.25 -5.55
N ARG A 196 -6.79 -38.34 -4.72
CA ARG A 196 -7.84 -39.32 -4.48
C ARG A 196 -7.81 -39.79 -3.04
N ALA A 197 -8.96 -39.75 -2.37
CA ALA A 197 -9.12 -40.27 -1.03
C ALA A 197 -9.05 -41.82 -1.00
N ALA A 198 -8.51 -42.35 0.08
CA ALA A 198 -8.50 -43.78 0.41
C ALA A 198 -8.37 -43.99 1.92
N HIS A 199 -8.74 -45.15 2.43
CA HIS A 199 -8.54 -45.47 3.85
C HIS A 199 -7.04 -45.68 4.11
N SER A 200 -6.44 -44.88 4.99
CA SER A 200 -4.98 -44.84 5.20
C SER A 200 -4.38 -46.13 5.74
N GLY A 201 -5.17 -46.96 6.44
CA GLY A 201 -4.71 -48.24 7.00
C GLY A 201 -4.99 -49.46 6.12
N SER A 202 -6.16 -49.51 5.41
CA SER A 202 -6.56 -50.69 4.66
C SER A 202 -6.30 -50.63 3.15
N ALA A 203 -6.18 -49.43 2.57
CA ALA A 203 -6.00 -49.26 1.13
C ALA A 203 -5.19 -47.99 0.78
N PRO A 204 -4.04 -47.73 1.43
CA PRO A 204 -3.29 -46.47 1.21
C PRO A 204 -2.85 -46.32 -0.25
N ASP A 205 -2.45 -47.38 -0.91
CA ASP A 205 -1.94 -47.38 -2.29
C ASP A 205 -3.03 -47.05 -3.34
N GLN A 206 -4.31 -47.09 -2.97
CA GLN A 206 -5.41 -46.66 -3.82
C GLN A 206 -5.61 -45.13 -3.77
N GLY A 207 -5.02 -44.45 -2.78
CA GLY A 207 -5.05 -43.02 -2.63
C GLY A 207 -4.07 -42.31 -3.57
N ARG A 208 -4.28 -41.00 -3.74
CA ARG A 208 -3.32 -40.03 -4.30
C ARG A 208 -3.25 -38.89 -3.34
N ASN A 209 -2.12 -38.78 -2.63
CA ASN A 209 -2.02 -37.98 -1.42
C ASN A 209 -1.68 -36.49 -1.77
N ALA A 210 -2.71 -35.63 -1.72
CA ALA A 210 -2.56 -34.20 -1.99
C ALA A 210 -1.59 -33.50 -1.00
N LEU A 211 -1.56 -33.90 0.28
CA LEU A 211 -0.65 -33.35 1.27
C LEU A 211 0.82 -33.58 0.91
N LEU A 212 1.16 -34.80 0.48
CA LEU A 212 2.54 -35.13 0.10
C LEU A 212 2.96 -34.38 -1.19
N ALA A 213 2.06 -34.27 -2.16
CA ALA A 213 2.33 -33.50 -3.38
C ALA A 213 2.57 -32.02 -3.07
N LEU A 214 1.75 -31.40 -2.20
CA LEU A 214 1.95 -30.01 -1.77
C LEU A 214 3.23 -29.83 -0.97
N ALA A 215 3.57 -30.76 -0.08
CA ALA A 215 4.83 -30.70 0.70
C ALA A 215 6.06 -30.77 -0.22
N ALA A 216 6.06 -31.68 -1.19
CA ALA A 216 7.12 -31.79 -2.17
C ALA A 216 7.21 -30.51 -3.05
N THR A 217 6.07 -29.99 -3.50
CA THR A 217 6.01 -28.73 -4.25
C THR A 217 6.57 -27.55 -3.41
N ALA A 218 6.22 -27.46 -2.12
CA ALA A 218 6.74 -26.42 -1.24
C ALA A 218 8.28 -26.44 -1.17
N ILE A 219 8.86 -27.63 -1.00
CA ILE A 219 10.32 -27.81 -0.90
C ILE A 219 11.01 -27.47 -2.22
N GLU A 220 10.48 -27.91 -3.36
CA GLU A 220 11.11 -27.66 -4.66
C GLU A 220 11.01 -26.18 -5.08
N ILE A 221 9.85 -25.58 -4.93
CA ILE A 221 9.63 -24.18 -5.33
C ILE A 221 10.37 -23.21 -4.38
N ALA A 222 10.49 -23.53 -3.10
CA ALA A 222 11.29 -22.73 -2.18
C ALA A 222 12.79 -22.63 -2.56
N LYS A 223 13.31 -23.53 -3.40
CA LYS A 223 14.68 -23.45 -3.92
C LYS A 223 14.91 -22.29 -4.89
N LEU A 224 13.82 -21.72 -5.43
CA LEU A 224 13.88 -20.53 -6.29
C LEU A 224 14.06 -19.23 -5.48
N HIS A 225 14.07 -19.31 -4.13
CA HIS A 225 14.31 -18.16 -3.27
C HIS A 225 15.76 -17.67 -3.42
N ASP A 226 15.95 -16.53 -4.08
CA ASP A 226 17.25 -15.90 -4.35
C ASP A 226 17.18 -14.37 -4.14
N PRO A 227 17.08 -13.92 -2.88
CA PRO A 227 16.99 -12.49 -2.58
C PRO A 227 18.30 -11.71 -2.84
N ALA A 228 19.41 -12.40 -3.08
CA ALA A 228 20.70 -11.81 -3.43
C ALA A 228 20.98 -11.84 -4.95
N GLY A 229 20.14 -12.53 -5.72
CA GLY A 229 20.25 -12.60 -7.18
C GLY A 229 19.81 -11.31 -7.88
N ALA A 230 19.91 -11.30 -9.21
CA ALA A 230 19.70 -10.10 -10.03
C ALA A 230 18.28 -9.50 -9.92
N GLU A 231 17.26 -10.32 -9.66
CA GLU A 231 15.86 -9.89 -9.53
C GLU A 231 15.44 -9.74 -8.06
N HIS A 232 16.33 -10.00 -7.12
CA HIS A 232 16.08 -10.01 -5.67
C HIS A 232 14.83 -10.81 -5.30
N LEU A 233 14.64 -11.97 -5.96
CA LEU A 233 13.45 -12.81 -5.87
C LEU A 233 13.35 -13.52 -4.51
N SER A 234 12.27 -13.26 -3.79
CA SER A 234 11.91 -13.97 -2.57
C SER A 234 10.69 -14.85 -2.86
N VAL A 235 10.79 -16.15 -2.54
CA VAL A 235 9.71 -17.14 -2.70
C VAL A 235 9.58 -17.92 -1.40
N VAL A 236 8.50 -17.66 -0.66
CA VAL A 236 8.31 -18.21 0.69
C VAL A 236 6.97 -18.93 0.78
N PRO A 237 6.93 -20.27 1.02
CA PRO A 237 5.68 -20.95 1.34
C PRO A 237 5.16 -20.48 2.71
N THR A 238 3.91 -20.02 2.75
CA THR A 238 3.35 -19.36 3.95
C THR A 238 2.18 -20.09 4.56
N VAL A 239 1.38 -20.80 3.74
CA VAL A 239 0.19 -21.51 4.20
C VAL A 239 0.08 -22.85 3.48
N VAL A 240 -0.20 -23.90 4.24
CA VAL A 240 -0.61 -25.20 3.68
C VAL A 240 -1.85 -25.70 4.41
N ARG A 241 -2.84 -26.19 3.66
CA ARG A 241 -4.05 -26.84 4.17
C ARG A 241 -4.31 -28.10 3.38
N SER A 242 -4.47 -29.24 4.03
CA SER A 242 -4.84 -30.50 3.38
C SER A 242 -5.30 -31.54 4.39
N GLY A 243 -6.41 -32.20 4.10
CA GLY A 243 -6.99 -33.29 4.89
C GLY A 243 -7.76 -32.82 6.13
N ASP A 244 -8.89 -33.55 6.40
CA ASP A 244 -9.78 -33.25 7.51
C ASP A 244 -9.92 -34.43 8.47
N ALA A 245 -9.42 -35.64 8.09
CA ALA A 245 -9.57 -36.85 8.87
C ALA A 245 -8.26 -37.61 9.04
N PHE A 246 -7.97 -38.07 10.25
CA PHE A 246 -6.69 -38.73 10.61
C PHE A 246 -6.47 -40.10 9.92
N ASN A 247 -7.52 -40.77 9.44
CA ASN A 247 -7.45 -42.09 8.83
C ASN A 247 -7.81 -42.13 7.34
N VAL A 248 -7.77 -40.98 6.67
CA VAL A 248 -8.04 -40.85 5.23
C VAL A 248 -6.82 -40.20 4.54
N VAL A 249 -6.42 -40.77 3.38
CA VAL A 249 -5.44 -40.16 2.50
C VAL A 249 -6.07 -38.87 1.95
N PRO A 250 -5.47 -37.67 2.16
CA PRO A 250 -6.04 -36.43 1.69
C PRO A 250 -6.18 -36.40 0.16
N ALA A 251 -7.37 -36.06 -0.34
CA ALA A 251 -7.63 -35.89 -1.78
C ALA A 251 -7.44 -34.47 -2.25
N GLU A 252 -7.55 -33.48 -1.35
CA GLU A 252 -7.51 -32.08 -1.71
C GLU A 252 -6.59 -31.32 -0.78
N GLY A 253 -6.10 -30.18 -1.26
CA GLY A 253 -5.33 -29.27 -0.45
C GLY A 253 -4.95 -28.00 -1.20
N GLU A 254 -4.36 -27.08 -0.45
CA GLU A 254 -3.94 -25.75 -0.91
C GLU A 254 -2.61 -25.37 -0.29
N LEU A 255 -1.75 -24.76 -1.09
CA LEU A 255 -0.46 -24.21 -0.68
C LEU A 255 -0.36 -22.76 -1.20
N LEU A 256 0.03 -21.82 -0.33
CA LEU A 256 0.25 -20.43 -0.70
C LEU A 256 1.73 -20.07 -0.54
N PHE A 257 2.22 -19.27 -1.50
CA PHE A 257 3.53 -18.64 -1.43
C PHE A 257 3.39 -17.12 -1.45
N ASP A 258 4.09 -16.42 -0.57
CA ASP A 258 4.38 -15.00 -0.73
C ASP A 258 5.63 -14.85 -1.62
N MET A 259 5.52 -13.98 -2.63
CA MET A 259 6.61 -13.70 -3.57
C MET A 259 6.90 -12.22 -3.61
N ARG A 260 8.20 -11.87 -3.64
CA ARG A 260 8.69 -10.50 -3.82
C ARG A 260 9.80 -10.50 -4.83
N ALA A 261 9.84 -9.49 -5.72
CA ALA A 261 10.91 -9.29 -6.70
C ALA A 261 10.99 -7.80 -7.06
N ASP A 262 11.98 -7.41 -7.84
CA ASP A 262 12.05 -6.03 -8.35
C ASP A 262 10.94 -5.78 -9.38
N VAL A 263 10.55 -6.79 -10.15
CA VAL A 263 9.47 -6.74 -11.14
C VAL A 263 8.52 -7.93 -11.00
N SER A 264 7.23 -7.73 -11.26
CA SER A 264 6.20 -8.78 -11.12
C SER A 264 6.29 -9.90 -12.17
N GLU A 265 6.94 -9.64 -13.29
CA GLU A 265 7.15 -10.61 -14.37
C GLU A 265 7.92 -11.84 -13.91
N SER A 266 8.82 -11.68 -12.93
CA SER A 266 9.59 -12.77 -12.31
C SER A 266 8.71 -13.86 -11.70
N PHE A 267 7.48 -13.51 -11.27
CA PHE A 267 6.54 -14.47 -10.68
C PHE A 267 6.02 -15.51 -11.66
N GLN A 268 5.98 -15.19 -12.96
CA GLN A 268 5.54 -16.13 -13.99
C GLN A 268 6.48 -17.33 -14.10
N ALA A 269 7.79 -17.11 -13.99
CA ALA A 269 8.77 -18.18 -13.98
C ALA A 269 8.61 -19.12 -12.80
N VAL A 270 8.28 -18.58 -11.61
CA VAL A 270 7.99 -19.38 -10.42
C VAL A 270 6.72 -20.22 -10.61
N CYS A 271 5.65 -19.62 -11.12
CA CYS A 271 4.41 -20.34 -11.42
C CYS A 271 4.63 -21.47 -12.44
N ALA A 272 5.42 -21.23 -13.48
CA ALA A 272 5.73 -22.20 -14.51
C ALA A 272 6.63 -23.36 -14.02
N ALA A 273 7.34 -23.19 -12.91
CA ALA A 273 8.15 -24.24 -12.31
C ALA A 273 7.35 -25.31 -11.55
N VAL A 274 6.08 -25.05 -11.24
CA VAL A 274 5.19 -26.04 -10.62
C VAL A 274 4.72 -27.01 -11.69
N PRO A 275 4.93 -28.33 -11.53
CA PRO A 275 4.44 -29.31 -12.50
C PRO A 275 2.89 -29.38 -12.49
N ALA A 276 2.28 -29.69 -13.63
CA ALA A 276 0.82 -29.87 -13.70
C ALA A 276 0.31 -31.10 -12.90
N GLU A 277 1.19 -32.08 -12.67
CA GLU A 277 0.89 -33.31 -11.92
C GLU A 277 2.13 -33.77 -11.15
N LEU A 278 1.93 -34.29 -9.94
CA LEU A 278 2.97 -34.95 -9.14
C LEU A 278 2.39 -36.20 -8.47
N ASP A 279 2.97 -37.38 -8.73
CA ASP A 279 2.56 -38.67 -8.19
C ASP A 279 1.05 -39.00 -8.35
N GLY A 280 0.47 -38.59 -9.50
CA GLY A 280 -0.94 -38.78 -9.80
C GLY A 280 -1.87 -37.79 -9.11
N VAL A 281 -1.33 -36.72 -8.53
CA VAL A 281 -2.06 -35.56 -7.98
C VAL A 281 -1.97 -34.41 -8.95
N GLY A 282 -3.11 -33.93 -9.47
CA GLY A 282 -3.17 -32.73 -10.30
C GLY A 282 -2.87 -31.48 -9.49
N LEU A 283 -2.05 -30.58 -10.05
CA LEU A 283 -1.69 -29.31 -9.42
C LEU A 283 -2.16 -28.16 -10.32
N ASP A 284 -3.03 -27.30 -9.77
CA ASP A 284 -3.50 -26.09 -10.44
C ASP A 284 -2.89 -24.86 -9.80
N VAL A 285 -2.28 -24.00 -10.64
CA VAL A 285 -1.52 -22.83 -10.19
C VAL A 285 -2.26 -21.55 -10.57
N ALA A 286 -2.48 -20.68 -9.59
CA ALA A 286 -3.04 -19.36 -9.81
C ALA A 286 -2.15 -18.29 -9.15
N LEU A 287 -1.76 -17.28 -9.93
CA LEU A 287 -1.14 -16.07 -9.39
C LEU A 287 -2.27 -15.14 -8.92
N ARG A 288 -2.21 -14.76 -7.66
CA ARG A 288 -3.20 -13.90 -7.00
C ARG A 288 -2.51 -12.71 -6.36
N ARG A 289 -3.25 -11.62 -6.13
CA ARG A 289 -2.70 -10.42 -5.49
C ARG A 289 -1.35 -10.03 -6.12
N VAL A 290 -1.39 -9.30 -7.23
CA VAL A 290 -0.16 -8.82 -7.88
C VAL A 290 -0.09 -7.31 -7.77
N TRP A 291 0.94 -6.83 -7.08
CA TRP A 291 1.38 -5.45 -7.11
C TRP A 291 2.63 -5.34 -7.97
N PRO A 292 2.70 -4.42 -8.92
CA PRO A 292 3.92 -4.17 -9.66
C PRO A 292 5.02 -3.63 -8.75
N GLY A 293 6.26 -3.75 -9.16
CA GLY A 293 7.36 -3.02 -8.55
C GLY A 293 7.29 -1.53 -8.90
N MET A 294 7.95 -0.73 -8.10
CA MET A 294 8.15 0.70 -8.37
C MET A 294 9.64 0.99 -8.40
N ASP A 295 10.12 1.62 -9.47
CA ASP A 295 11.45 2.21 -9.51
C ASP A 295 11.39 3.60 -10.16
N SER A 296 11.27 4.61 -9.32
CA SER A 296 11.22 6.02 -9.67
C SER A 296 12.52 6.77 -9.33
N ARG A 297 13.59 6.03 -8.98
CA ARG A 297 14.85 6.63 -8.47
C ARG A 297 15.44 7.65 -9.45
N GLU A 298 15.60 7.27 -10.71
CA GLU A 298 16.18 8.15 -11.73
C GLU A 298 15.27 9.34 -12.01
N ALA A 299 13.98 9.10 -12.23
CA ALA A 299 13.01 10.16 -12.55
C ALA A 299 12.86 11.18 -11.43
N THR A 300 12.95 10.78 -10.17
CA THR A 300 12.72 11.65 -9.01
C THR A 300 13.97 12.39 -8.54
N THR A 301 15.19 12.03 -8.99
CA THR A 301 16.44 12.63 -8.50
C THR A 301 16.41 14.16 -8.53
N GLY A 302 16.10 14.76 -9.66
CA GLY A 302 16.05 16.22 -9.79
C GLY A 302 14.93 16.87 -8.99
N LEU A 303 13.81 16.18 -8.78
CA LEU A 303 12.71 16.63 -7.92
C LEU A 303 13.16 16.69 -6.46
N LEU A 304 13.82 15.62 -5.96
CA LEU A 304 14.30 15.55 -4.58
C LEU A 304 15.36 16.61 -4.29
N GLU A 305 16.28 16.87 -5.23
CA GLU A 305 17.30 17.91 -5.11
C GLU A 305 16.68 19.31 -4.98
N ARG A 306 15.73 19.66 -5.85
CA ARG A 306 15.06 20.96 -5.79
C ARG A 306 14.21 21.11 -4.53
N ALA A 307 13.45 20.08 -4.17
CA ALA A 307 12.65 20.09 -2.95
C ALA A 307 13.52 20.19 -1.68
N SER A 308 14.69 19.54 -1.65
CA SER A 308 15.69 19.71 -0.58
C SER A 308 16.17 21.16 -0.46
N GLY A 309 16.44 21.81 -1.60
CA GLY A 309 16.81 23.24 -1.64
C GLY A 309 15.70 24.13 -1.06
N ARG A 310 14.45 23.91 -1.44
CA ARG A 310 13.27 24.60 -0.91
C ARG A 310 13.07 24.38 0.58
N LEU A 311 13.26 23.15 1.03
CA LEU A 311 13.13 22.76 2.43
C LEU A 311 14.29 23.28 3.30
N GLY A 312 15.47 23.44 2.72
CA GLY A 312 16.72 23.82 3.40
C GLY A 312 17.36 22.68 4.19
N ARG A 313 16.95 21.43 3.92
CA ARG A 313 17.56 20.19 4.42
C ARG A 313 17.38 19.05 3.42
N PRO A 314 18.22 17.98 3.46
CA PRO A 314 18.15 16.89 2.52
C PRO A 314 16.83 16.10 2.58
N ILE A 315 16.38 15.65 1.40
CA ILE A 315 15.36 14.61 1.22
C ILE A 315 16.01 13.48 0.44
N ALA A 316 16.12 12.32 1.06
CA ALA A 316 16.76 11.15 0.47
C ALA A 316 15.76 10.17 -0.12
N GLY A 317 16.00 9.70 -1.34
CA GLY A 317 15.28 8.58 -1.92
C GLY A 317 15.68 7.26 -1.26
N VAL A 318 14.71 6.49 -0.78
CA VAL A 318 14.94 5.21 -0.10
C VAL A 318 14.13 4.09 -0.77
N SER A 319 14.52 2.83 -0.47
CA SER A 319 13.83 1.62 -0.94
C SER A 319 13.04 0.98 0.18
N ARG A 320 11.88 0.36 -0.15
CA ARG A 320 11.07 -0.46 0.75
C ARG A 320 10.70 -1.81 0.13
N GLY A 321 10.64 -2.87 0.97
CA GLY A 321 10.27 -4.21 0.53
C GLY A 321 8.77 -4.47 0.40
N GLY A 322 7.92 -3.66 1.05
CA GLY A 322 6.46 -3.77 0.96
C GLY A 322 5.92 -3.10 -0.30
N ALA A 323 4.86 -3.67 -0.88
CA ALA A 323 4.11 -3.03 -1.96
C ALA A 323 3.22 -1.89 -1.43
N SER A 324 2.76 -1.02 -2.31
CA SER A 324 1.70 -0.04 -2.07
C SER A 324 1.05 0.35 -3.40
N ASP A 325 -0.08 1.03 -3.34
CA ASP A 325 -0.78 1.49 -4.54
C ASP A 325 0.02 2.48 -5.40
N ALA A 326 1.02 3.17 -4.84
CA ALA A 326 1.97 3.99 -5.59
C ALA A 326 2.62 3.21 -6.74
N SER A 327 2.90 1.92 -6.53
CA SER A 327 3.51 1.04 -7.52
C SER A 327 2.69 0.90 -8.81
N HIS A 328 1.36 1.02 -8.73
CA HIS A 328 0.48 0.95 -9.90
C HIS A 328 0.59 2.19 -10.78
N PHE A 329 0.89 3.36 -10.20
CA PHE A 329 1.01 4.63 -10.92
C PHE A 329 2.38 4.88 -11.52
N ALA A 330 3.45 4.37 -10.91
CA ALA A 330 4.83 4.64 -11.32
C ALA A 330 5.13 4.37 -12.81
N PRO A 331 4.57 3.32 -13.48
CA PRO A 331 4.78 3.11 -14.90
C PRO A 331 4.20 4.22 -15.80
N SER A 332 3.12 4.88 -15.36
CA SER A 332 2.42 5.94 -16.11
C SER A 332 2.81 7.34 -15.63
N ILE A 333 3.20 7.48 -14.39
CA ILE A 333 3.59 8.74 -13.73
C ILE A 333 5.00 8.57 -13.15
N PRO A 334 6.06 8.83 -13.93
CA PRO A 334 7.44 8.59 -13.48
C PRO A 334 7.84 9.33 -12.21
N LEU A 335 7.26 10.53 -11.94
CA LEU A 335 7.45 11.25 -10.69
C LEU A 335 6.55 10.72 -9.59
N THR A 336 6.60 9.42 -9.32
CA THR A 336 5.90 8.79 -8.20
C THR A 336 6.81 8.72 -6.99
N VAL A 337 6.36 9.32 -5.88
CA VAL A 337 7.03 9.32 -4.58
C VAL A 337 6.07 8.80 -3.53
N ASP A 338 6.54 7.91 -2.66
CA ASP A 338 5.74 7.29 -1.63
C ASP A 338 6.36 7.45 -0.24
N GLY A 339 5.68 6.94 0.80
CA GLY A 339 6.14 7.03 2.17
C GLY A 339 6.10 8.46 2.73
N LEU A 340 5.15 9.29 2.27
CA LEU A 340 5.02 10.70 2.70
C LEU A 340 4.21 10.89 3.98
N GLY A 341 3.62 9.83 4.52
CA GLY A 341 2.90 9.83 5.78
C GLY A 341 3.77 10.12 7.00
N PRO A 342 3.17 10.21 8.19
CA PRO A 342 3.91 10.41 9.43
C PRO A 342 4.81 9.22 9.74
N ARG A 343 5.88 9.46 10.50
CA ARG A 343 6.75 8.37 10.98
C ARG A 343 6.12 7.68 12.17
N GLY A 344 6.25 6.36 12.17
CA GLY A 344 5.69 5.52 13.21
C GLY A 344 6.23 4.10 13.13
N GLY A 345 5.43 3.15 13.55
CA GLY A 345 5.78 1.74 13.48
C GLY A 345 4.68 0.82 13.94
N ALA A 346 5.01 -0.48 13.91
CA ALA A 346 4.10 -1.56 14.26
C ALA A 346 2.82 -1.61 13.40
N ALA A 347 2.90 -1.18 12.12
CA ALA A 347 1.81 -1.38 11.16
C ALA A 347 1.27 -2.81 11.23
N HIS A 348 -0.05 -2.99 11.02
CA HIS A 348 -0.73 -4.28 11.09
C HIS A 348 -0.74 -4.95 12.49
N ASN A 349 -0.42 -4.19 13.55
CA ASN A 349 -0.34 -4.70 14.92
C ASN A 349 -1.19 -3.82 15.87
N PRO A 350 -1.83 -4.39 16.89
CA PRO A 350 -2.56 -3.59 17.91
C PRO A 350 -1.72 -2.51 18.62
N GLY A 351 -0.39 -2.61 18.54
CA GLY A 351 0.53 -1.58 19.07
C GLY A 351 0.96 -0.54 18.05
N GLU A 352 0.27 -0.41 16.95
CA GLU A 352 0.53 0.57 15.90
C GLU A 352 0.52 2.01 16.43
N PHE A 353 1.49 2.82 15.99
CA PHE A 353 1.64 4.20 16.44
C PHE A 353 2.29 5.11 15.41
N VAL A 354 2.06 6.40 15.57
CA VAL A 354 2.84 7.46 14.90
C VAL A 354 3.50 8.39 15.92
N LEU A 355 4.55 9.07 15.48
CA LEU A 355 5.24 10.12 16.24
C LEU A 355 4.56 11.46 15.92
N ALA A 356 3.89 12.06 16.89
CA ALA A 356 3.18 13.34 16.73
C ALA A 356 4.04 14.47 16.15
N PRO A 357 5.32 14.66 16.56
CA PRO A 357 6.19 15.68 15.94
C PRO A 357 6.47 15.46 14.46
N SER A 358 6.36 14.21 13.98
CA SER A 358 6.66 13.89 12.57
C SER A 358 5.62 14.45 11.60
N PHE A 359 4.39 14.74 12.02
CA PHE A 359 3.38 15.34 11.14
C PHE A 359 3.88 16.64 10.50
N ARG A 360 4.45 17.54 11.30
CA ARG A 360 4.99 18.80 10.76
C ARG A 360 6.13 18.54 9.78
N GLN A 361 7.08 17.69 10.15
CA GLN A 361 8.26 17.41 9.32
C GLN A 361 7.86 16.77 7.98
N ARG A 362 6.89 15.84 8.01
CA ARG A 362 6.40 15.16 6.81
C ARG A 362 5.52 16.06 5.95
N ALA A 363 4.72 16.95 6.56
CA ALA A 363 4.01 18.00 5.84
C ALA A 363 4.96 18.95 5.09
N GLU A 364 6.08 19.34 5.73
CA GLU A 364 7.13 20.17 5.09
C GLU A 364 7.70 19.46 3.86
N VAL A 365 8.01 18.14 3.96
CA VAL A 365 8.52 17.35 2.82
C VAL A 365 7.49 17.26 1.71
N ALA A 366 6.23 16.89 2.02
CA ALA A 366 5.17 16.74 1.03
C ALA A 366 4.85 18.05 0.31
N LEU A 367 4.79 19.17 1.05
CA LEU A 367 4.56 20.51 0.47
C LEU A 367 5.73 20.95 -0.40
N ALA A 368 6.99 20.68 -0.01
CA ALA A 368 8.16 21.02 -0.81
C ALA A 368 8.17 20.26 -2.14
N LEU A 369 7.89 18.95 -2.12
CA LEU A 369 7.76 18.12 -3.32
C LEU A 369 6.63 18.62 -4.23
N ALA A 370 5.44 18.81 -3.66
CA ALA A 370 4.27 19.25 -4.40
C ALA A 370 4.47 20.64 -5.04
N ALA A 371 5.09 21.57 -4.32
CA ALA A 371 5.41 22.91 -4.82
C ALA A 371 6.40 22.87 -5.99
N GLU A 372 7.42 21.99 -5.93
CA GLU A 372 8.35 21.80 -7.04
C GLU A 372 7.69 21.19 -8.28
N VAL A 373 6.76 20.23 -8.09
CA VAL A 373 5.99 19.63 -9.20
C VAL A 373 5.12 20.69 -9.88
N LEU A 374 4.48 21.56 -9.11
CA LEU A 374 3.50 22.53 -9.60
C LEU A 374 4.14 23.90 -9.95
N GLY A 375 5.44 24.06 -9.76
CA GLY A 375 6.19 25.26 -10.16
C GLY A 375 5.87 26.52 -9.33
N ILE A 376 5.57 26.33 -8.04
CA ILE A 376 5.25 27.44 -7.10
C ILE A 376 6.50 28.03 -6.48
#